data_9122571832d5456295cd2556996a02bc
#
_entry.id   9122571832d5456295cd2556996a02bc
#
_cell.length_a   1.000
_cell.length_b   1.000
_cell.length_c   1.000
_cell.angle_alpha   90.00
_cell.angle_beta   90.00
_cell.angle_gamma   90.00
#
_symmetry.space_group_name_H-M   'P 1'
#
loop_
_entity.id
_entity.type
_entity.pdbx_description
1 polymer ?
#
loop_
_entity_poly.entity_id
_entity_poly.type
_entity_poly.pdbx_seq_one_letter_code
_entity_poly.pdbx_strand_id
1 'polypeptide(L)'
;NHGITTEYKLQGSVPLNIHIKGVSDVDLLVINRLHYRSEGCLELFRAKDTKALKELRTACISELRQAYPAVAVDTTGAKSITLTGGSLPRDVDVVPSHWVETKEYEKEKHLYLRGINILDNKTPTTLMNLPFKHIYYIDIRCKYLTDGGLKKAIRLCKTIKADLVEEGKEIHLSSFDLASIMYHSNLDNLKKGKTYALAIVLETQRFFDYLYH
;
A
#
# COMPACT_ATOMS: atom_id res chain seq x y z
N ASN A 1 5.47 22.30 -15.75
CA ASN A 1 6.03 22.69 -14.45
C ASN A 1 4.96 23.42 -13.64
N HIS A 2 4.21 22.65 -12.81
CA HIS A 2 3.05 23.17 -12.05
C HIS A 2 3.44 23.87 -10.73
N GLY A 3 4.73 24.09 -10.48
CA GLY A 3 5.23 24.75 -9.25
C GLY A 3 5.04 23.94 -7.96
N ILE A 4 4.61 22.67 -8.04
CA ILE A 4 4.40 21.79 -6.89
C ILE A 4 5.69 21.00 -6.65
N THR A 5 6.27 21.16 -5.48
CA THR A 5 7.45 20.36 -5.07
C THR A 5 6.98 19.02 -4.51
N THR A 6 7.42 17.92 -5.16
CA THR A 6 7.01 16.57 -4.78
C THR A 6 8.18 15.70 -4.32
N GLU A 7 7.87 14.66 -3.57
CA GLU A 7 8.74 13.51 -3.34
C GLU A 7 7.99 12.22 -3.66
N TYR A 8 8.75 11.16 -3.90
CA TYR A 8 8.23 9.88 -4.34
C TYR A 8 8.55 8.80 -3.32
N LYS A 9 7.55 7.97 -3.00
CA LYS A 9 7.72 6.82 -2.11
C LYS A 9 6.95 5.61 -2.66
N LEU A 10 7.56 4.45 -2.58
CA LEU A 10 6.82 3.21 -2.83
C LEU A 10 6.01 2.82 -1.59
N GLN A 11 4.81 2.28 -1.83
CA GLN A 11 4.00 1.63 -0.81
C GLN A 11 3.57 0.23 -1.27
N GLY A 12 2.72 -0.42 -0.49
CA GLY A 12 2.14 -1.71 -0.85
C GLY A 12 3.13 -2.87 -0.83
N SER A 13 3.03 -3.74 -1.82
CA SER A 13 3.73 -5.03 -1.83
C SER A 13 5.20 -4.96 -2.22
N VAL A 14 5.60 -3.95 -2.98
CA VAL A 14 6.98 -3.84 -3.52
C VAL A 14 8.01 -3.56 -2.42
N PRO A 15 7.89 -2.50 -1.61
CA PRO A 15 8.85 -2.22 -0.54
C PRO A 15 8.90 -3.34 0.51
N LEU A 16 7.80 -4.06 0.70
CA LEU A 16 7.73 -5.20 1.61
C LEU A 16 8.33 -6.49 1.05
N ASN A 17 8.65 -6.54 -0.24
CA ASN A 17 9.06 -7.77 -0.91
C ASN A 17 8.02 -8.93 -0.73
N ILE A 18 6.74 -8.58 -0.81
CA ILE A 18 5.60 -9.52 -0.81
C ILE A 18 4.81 -9.46 -2.13
N HIS A 19 5.40 -8.85 -3.16
CA HIS A 19 4.82 -8.83 -4.50
C HIS A 19 4.89 -10.22 -5.16
N ILE A 20 3.91 -10.52 -6.01
CA ILE A 20 3.85 -11.73 -6.82
C ILE A 20 4.10 -11.33 -8.26
N LYS A 21 4.99 -12.06 -8.93
CA LYS A 21 5.34 -11.80 -10.34
C LYS A 21 4.09 -11.97 -11.22
N GLY A 22 3.82 -10.96 -12.04
CA GLY A 22 2.68 -10.97 -12.96
C GLY A 22 1.32 -10.60 -12.36
N VAL A 23 1.22 -10.49 -11.02
CA VAL A 23 -0.06 -10.25 -10.32
C VAL A 23 -0.08 -8.92 -9.56
N SER A 24 1.08 -8.52 -9.01
CA SER A 24 1.12 -7.33 -8.13
C SER A 24 1.49 -6.08 -8.90
N ASP A 25 0.71 -5.03 -8.70
CA ASP A 25 0.96 -3.69 -9.19
C ASP A 25 2.05 -2.98 -8.38
N VAL A 26 2.53 -1.86 -8.90
CA VAL A 26 3.46 -0.97 -8.21
C VAL A 26 2.70 0.24 -7.70
N ASP A 27 2.64 0.41 -6.39
CA ASP A 27 2.01 1.58 -5.76
C ASP A 27 3.05 2.69 -5.54
N LEU A 28 2.90 3.81 -6.23
CA LEU A 28 3.77 4.98 -6.16
C LEU A 28 3.05 6.17 -5.53
N LEU A 29 3.48 6.57 -4.35
CA LEU A 29 3.04 7.82 -3.73
C LEU A 29 3.76 9.01 -4.38
N VAL A 30 2.99 10.00 -4.81
CA VAL A 30 3.47 11.33 -5.20
C VAL A 30 3.05 12.30 -4.10
N ILE A 31 4.00 12.68 -3.24
CA ILE A 31 3.72 13.43 -2.01
C ILE A 31 4.07 14.89 -2.20
N ASN A 32 3.10 15.79 -2.02
CA ASN A 32 3.37 17.23 -1.96
C ASN A 32 4.20 17.55 -0.71
N ARG A 33 5.43 18.06 -0.90
CA ARG A 33 6.35 18.35 0.21
C ARG A 33 6.00 19.60 1.00
N LEU A 34 5.35 20.54 0.34
CA LEU A 34 5.06 21.86 0.93
C LEU A 34 3.69 21.90 1.63
N HIS A 35 2.89 20.84 1.47
CA HIS A 35 1.61 20.72 2.12
C HIS A 35 1.63 19.54 3.09
N TYR A 36 1.40 19.83 4.36
CA TYR A 36 1.27 18.81 5.40
C TYR A 36 0.18 19.23 6.39
N ARG A 37 -0.30 18.25 7.13
CA ARG A 37 -1.34 18.44 8.14
C ARG A 37 -0.95 17.75 9.43
N SER A 38 -1.22 18.39 10.59
CA SER A 38 -1.16 17.72 11.88
C SER A 38 -2.46 16.95 12.15
N GLU A 39 -2.35 15.77 12.72
CA GLU A 39 -3.49 14.99 13.19
C GLU A 39 -4.23 15.77 14.31
N GLY A 40 -5.53 16.00 14.10
CA GLY A 40 -6.35 16.78 15.04
C GLY A 40 -6.58 18.23 14.62
N CYS A 41 -6.04 18.69 13.49
CA CYS A 41 -6.42 19.96 12.89
C CYS A 41 -7.90 19.97 12.50
N LEU A 42 -8.58 21.04 12.87
CA LEU A 42 -10.03 21.23 12.71
C LEU A 42 -10.51 21.07 11.26
N GLU A 43 -11.80 20.77 11.09
CA GLU A 43 -12.51 20.59 9.81
C GLU A 43 -12.32 21.73 8.79
N LEU A 44 -12.05 22.95 9.27
CA LEU A 44 -11.76 24.13 8.44
C LEU A 44 -10.59 23.93 7.45
N PHE A 45 -9.66 23.01 7.72
CA PHE A 45 -8.53 22.72 6.84
C PHE A 45 -8.82 21.62 5.82
N ARG A 46 -9.89 20.84 5.98
CA ARG A 46 -10.24 19.76 5.03
C ARG A 46 -10.48 20.27 3.60
N ALA A 47 -11.09 21.44 3.47
CA ALA A 47 -11.34 22.04 2.17
C ALA A 47 -10.04 22.43 1.45
N LYS A 48 -9.03 22.94 2.19
CA LYS A 48 -7.70 23.24 1.65
C LYS A 48 -6.96 21.97 1.23
N ASP A 49 -7.04 20.92 2.06
CA ASP A 49 -6.43 19.61 1.77
C ASP A 49 -7.03 19.02 0.51
N THR A 50 -8.35 19.01 0.39
CA THR A 50 -9.05 18.49 -0.80
C THR A 50 -8.67 19.27 -2.06
N LYS A 51 -8.57 20.59 -1.97
CA LYS A 51 -8.15 21.45 -3.08
C LYS A 51 -6.71 21.13 -3.51
N ALA A 52 -5.77 21.11 -2.57
CA ALA A 52 -4.36 20.81 -2.84
C ALA A 52 -4.16 19.41 -3.46
N LEU A 53 -4.92 18.41 -2.99
CA LEU A 53 -4.87 17.06 -3.57
C LEU A 53 -5.48 16.97 -4.96
N LYS A 54 -6.54 17.74 -5.25
CA LYS A 54 -7.11 17.84 -6.61
C LYS A 54 -6.13 18.49 -7.58
N GLU A 55 -5.49 19.57 -7.17
CA GLU A 55 -4.46 20.25 -7.96
C GLU A 55 -3.27 19.33 -8.24
N LEU A 56 -2.77 18.62 -7.23
CA LEU A 56 -1.70 17.65 -7.38
C LEU A 56 -2.12 16.50 -8.33
N ARG A 57 -3.33 15.95 -8.17
CA ARG A 57 -3.84 14.89 -9.06
C ARG A 57 -3.90 15.37 -10.51
N THR A 58 -4.41 16.58 -10.76
CA THR A 58 -4.49 17.17 -12.10
C THR A 58 -3.10 17.35 -12.70
N ALA A 59 -2.14 17.84 -11.92
CA ALA A 59 -0.75 17.97 -12.33
C ALA A 59 -0.14 16.62 -12.68
N CYS A 60 -0.32 15.60 -11.84
CA CYS A 60 0.15 14.24 -12.13
C CYS A 60 -0.42 13.71 -13.46
N ILE A 61 -1.72 13.84 -13.70
CA ILE A 61 -2.37 13.37 -14.92
C ILE A 61 -1.75 14.06 -16.16
N SER A 62 -1.57 15.38 -16.11
CA SER A 62 -0.99 16.16 -17.20
C SER A 62 0.45 15.71 -17.50
N GLU A 63 1.30 15.65 -16.48
CA GLU A 63 2.72 15.28 -16.63
C GLU A 63 2.87 13.81 -17.09
N LEU A 64 2.06 12.89 -16.58
CA LEU A 64 2.11 11.47 -16.96
C LEU A 64 1.70 11.27 -18.42
N ARG A 65 0.65 11.93 -18.89
CA ARG A 65 0.23 11.87 -20.31
C ARG A 65 1.28 12.45 -21.25
N GLN A 66 1.93 13.53 -20.84
CA GLN A 66 2.98 14.16 -21.63
C GLN A 66 4.26 13.31 -21.66
N ALA A 67 4.68 12.78 -20.51
CA ALA A 67 5.94 12.03 -20.39
C ALA A 67 5.85 10.62 -20.99
N TYR A 68 4.66 10.00 -20.96
CA TYR A 68 4.44 8.62 -21.37
C TYR A 68 3.29 8.48 -22.37
N PRO A 69 3.42 9.01 -23.60
CA PRO A 69 2.33 9.05 -24.59
C PRO A 69 1.86 7.66 -25.05
N ALA A 70 2.69 6.62 -24.90
CA ALA A 70 2.37 5.24 -25.26
C ALA A 70 1.72 4.43 -24.11
N VAL A 71 1.57 5.02 -22.92
CA VAL A 71 0.97 4.40 -21.74
C VAL A 71 -0.48 4.86 -21.60
N ALA A 72 -1.38 3.94 -21.35
CA ALA A 72 -2.76 4.29 -21.00
C ALA A 72 -2.81 4.85 -19.57
N VAL A 73 -3.41 6.04 -19.43
CA VAL A 73 -3.54 6.75 -18.14
C VAL A 73 -5.00 6.71 -17.74
N ASP A 74 -5.39 5.73 -16.93
CA ASP A 74 -6.73 5.63 -16.36
C ASP A 74 -6.86 6.53 -15.13
N THR A 75 -7.85 7.42 -15.18
CA THR A 75 -8.14 8.41 -14.13
C THR A 75 -9.47 8.15 -13.42
N THR A 76 -10.15 7.05 -13.75
CA THR A 76 -11.48 6.68 -13.21
C THR A 76 -11.41 6.14 -11.78
N GLY A 77 -10.23 5.67 -11.36
CA GLY A 77 -9.97 5.19 -10.01
C GLY A 77 -10.28 6.26 -8.94
N ALA A 78 -10.85 5.80 -7.82
CA ALA A 78 -11.21 6.70 -6.72
C ALA A 78 -9.99 7.36 -6.08
N LYS A 79 -8.88 6.63 -5.94
CA LYS A 79 -7.71 7.06 -5.14
C LYS A 79 -6.43 7.16 -5.96
N SER A 80 -6.26 6.31 -6.97
CA SER A 80 -5.07 6.24 -7.82
C SER A 80 -5.33 6.78 -9.23
N ILE A 81 -4.26 6.99 -9.96
CA ILE A 81 -4.17 7.13 -11.40
C ILE A 81 -3.43 5.88 -11.86
N THR A 82 -4.08 5.02 -12.62
CA THR A 82 -3.48 3.75 -13.04
C THR A 82 -2.84 3.87 -14.41
N LEU A 83 -1.59 3.46 -14.51
CA LEU A 83 -0.80 3.42 -15.74
C LEU A 83 -0.70 1.98 -16.24
N THR A 84 -1.11 1.73 -17.48
CA THR A 84 -1.08 0.39 -18.08
C THR A 84 -0.49 0.40 -19.48
N GLY A 85 0.12 -0.69 -19.87
CA GLY A 85 0.62 -0.89 -21.23
C GLY A 85 1.90 -0.13 -21.56
N GLY A 86 2.14 0.10 -22.86
CA GLY A 86 3.39 0.70 -23.34
C GLY A 86 4.60 -0.16 -23.01
N SER A 87 5.67 0.46 -22.49
CA SER A 87 6.89 -0.22 -22.04
C SER A 87 6.86 -0.64 -20.56
N LEU A 88 5.75 -0.46 -19.88
CA LEU A 88 5.63 -0.82 -18.47
C LEU A 88 5.56 -2.35 -18.32
N PRO A 89 6.41 -2.96 -17.47
CA PRO A 89 6.39 -4.40 -17.24
C PRO A 89 5.20 -4.85 -16.40
N ARG A 90 4.48 -3.92 -15.77
CA ARG A 90 3.29 -4.10 -14.93
C ARG A 90 2.56 -2.78 -14.73
N ASP A 91 1.36 -2.85 -14.25
CA ASP A 91 0.56 -1.67 -13.92
C ASP A 91 1.20 -0.89 -12.76
N VAL A 92 1.03 0.43 -12.80
CA VAL A 92 1.54 1.34 -11.79
C VAL A 92 0.40 2.23 -11.31
N ASP A 93 0.11 2.14 -10.03
CA ASP A 93 -0.84 3.01 -9.34
C ASP A 93 -0.13 4.23 -8.77
N VAL A 94 -0.37 5.38 -9.37
CA VAL A 94 0.14 6.67 -8.89
C VAL A 94 -0.90 7.28 -7.93
N VAL A 95 -0.49 7.50 -6.68
CA VAL A 95 -1.37 7.98 -5.61
C VAL A 95 -0.93 9.38 -5.15
N PRO A 96 -1.58 10.46 -5.64
CA PRO A 96 -1.33 11.81 -5.16
C PRO A 96 -1.68 11.95 -3.68
N SER A 97 -0.77 12.51 -2.90
CA SER A 97 -0.89 12.57 -1.44
C SER A 97 -0.17 13.78 -0.84
N HIS A 98 -0.42 14.03 0.42
CA HIS A 98 0.40 14.91 1.26
C HIS A 98 0.63 14.28 2.64
N TRP A 99 1.65 14.77 3.34
CA TRP A 99 1.99 14.26 4.66
C TRP A 99 0.93 14.60 5.71
N VAL A 100 0.75 13.67 6.65
CA VAL A 100 0.05 13.90 7.91
C VAL A 100 1.01 13.65 9.06
N GLU A 101 1.22 14.64 9.90
CA GLU A 101 1.97 14.51 11.14
C GLU A 101 1.05 13.99 12.21
N THR A 102 1.20 12.68 12.52
CA THR A 102 0.40 12.04 13.57
C THR A 102 0.89 12.48 14.95
N LYS A 103 0.06 12.33 15.97
CA LYS A 103 0.46 12.59 17.37
C LYS A 103 1.65 11.75 17.78
N GLU A 104 1.73 10.50 17.30
CA GLU A 104 2.87 9.61 17.54
C GLU A 104 4.13 10.16 16.87
N TYR A 105 4.04 10.61 15.59
CA TYR A 105 5.15 11.23 14.90
C TYR A 105 5.62 12.53 15.56
N GLU A 106 4.70 13.38 15.99
CA GLU A 106 5.04 14.62 16.70
C GLU A 106 5.86 14.37 17.97
N LYS A 107 5.57 13.27 18.67
CA LYS A 107 6.25 12.85 19.90
C LYS A 107 7.59 12.17 19.65
N GLU A 108 7.64 11.21 18.72
CA GLU A 108 8.76 10.29 18.56
C GLU A 108 9.66 10.63 17.38
N LYS A 109 9.17 11.41 16.40
CA LYS A 109 9.87 11.82 15.17
C LYS A 109 10.36 10.67 14.27
N HIS A 110 9.83 9.46 14.46
CA HIS A 110 10.14 8.34 13.57
C HIS A 110 9.32 8.43 12.27
N LEU A 111 9.99 8.42 11.11
CA LEU A 111 9.34 8.61 9.81
C LEU A 111 8.22 7.60 9.51
N TYR A 112 8.32 6.37 10.01
CA TYR A 112 7.28 5.36 9.82
C TYR A 112 5.96 5.70 10.54
N LEU A 113 5.98 6.63 11.49
CA LEU A 113 4.77 7.10 12.19
C LEU A 113 4.06 8.24 11.44
N ARG A 114 4.68 8.79 10.39
CA ARG A 114 3.99 9.76 9.54
C ARG A 114 2.89 9.09 8.72
N GLY A 115 1.73 9.74 8.71
CA GLY A 115 0.63 9.37 7.82
C GLY A 115 0.70 10.10 6.47
N ILE A 116 -0.16 9.67 5.59
CA ILE A 116 -0.46 10.36 4.34
C ILE A 116 -1.97 10.60 4.25
N ASN A 117 -2.37 11.70 3.64
CA ASN A 117 -3.72 11.95 3.19
C ASN A 117 -3.81 11.74 1.68
N ILE A 118 -4.82 11.02 1.25
CA ILE A 118 -5.15 10.78 -0.16
C ILE A 118 -6.56 11.27 -0.45
N LEU A 119 -6.83 11.67 -1.68
CA LEU A 119 -8.14 12.07 -2.14
C LEU A 119 -8.97 10.85 -2.52
N ASP A 120 -10.18 10.73 -2.01
CA ASP A 120 -11.21 9.96 -2.68
C ASP A 120 -11.91 10.86 -3.70
N ASN A 121 -11.64 10.60 -4.98
CA ASN A 121 -12.13 11.43 -6.06
C ASN A 121 -13.63 11.22 -6.35
N LYS A 122 -14.21 10.09 -5.91
CA LYS A 122 -15.64 9.80 -6.08
C LYS A 122 -16.52 10.50 -5.04
N THR A 123 -16.03 10.56 -3.81
CA THR A 123 -16.72 11.19 -2.68
C THR A 123 -15.92 12.36 -2.14
N PRO A 124 -15.59 13.41 -2.85
CA PRO A 124 -14.48 14.37 -2.65
C PRO A 124 -14.09 14.61 -1.17
N THR A 125 -13.66 13.56 -0.54
CA THR A 125 -13.19 13.50 0.85
C THR A 125 -11.72 13.08 0.91
N THR A 126 -11.08 13.29 2.04
CA THR A 126 -9.70 12.86 2.24
C THR A 126 -9.66 11.66 3.19
N LEU A 127 -8.79 10.71 2.89
CA LEU A 127 -8.56 9.49 3.68
C LEU A 127 -7.14 9.49 4.20
N MET A 128 -6.99 9.37 5.52
CA MET A 128 -5.68 9.22 6.14
C MET A 128 -5.27 7.73 6.16
N ASN A 129 -4.05 7.45 5.73
CA ASN A 129 -3.43 6.12 5.75
C ASN A 129 -2.07 6.18 6.44
N LEU A 130 -1.63 5.04 6.99
CA LEU A 130 -0.35 4.84 7.66
C LEU A 130 0.50 3.76 6.96
N PRO A 131 0.84 3.91 5.66
CA PRO A 131 1.48 2.85 4.88
C PRO A 131 2.88 2.50 5.42
N PHE A 132 3.62 3.48 5.91
CA PHE A 132 4.97 3.25 6.43
C PHE A 132 4.97 2.55 7.78
N LYS A 133 3.93 2.77 8.62
CA LYS A 133 3.73 2.06 9.88
C LYS A 133 3.45 0.58 9.60
N HIS A 134 2.60 0.27 8.64
CA HIS A 134 2.36 -1.10 8.18
C HIS A 134 3.63 -1.77 7.68
N ILE A 135 4.38 -1.11 6.79
CA ILE A 135 5.66 -1.63 6.26
C ILE A 135 6.62 -1.93 7.41
N TYR A 136 6.80 -1.00 8.34
CA TYR A 136 7.71 -1.14 9.47
C TYR A 136 7.38 -2.35 10.33
N TYR A 137 6.12 -2.52 10.74
CA TYR A 137 5.74 -3.63 11.61
C TYR A 137 5.84 -5.00 10.92
N ILE A 138 5.47 -5.09 9.64
CA ILE A 138 5.66 -6.34 8.87
C ILE A 138 7.15 -6.67 8.76
N ASP A 139 8.01 -5.68 8.49
CA ASP A 139 9.46 -5.89 8.38
C ASP A 139 10.10 -6.34 9.69
N ILE A 140 9.80 -5.66 10.80
CA ILE A 140 10.30 -6.02 12.12
C ILE A 140 9.89 -7.46 12.47
N ARG A 141 8.60 -7.76 12.33
CA ARG A 141 8.05 -9.09 12.65
C ARG A 141 8.66 -10.18 11.75
N CYS A 142 8.82 -9.87 10.47
CA CYS A 142 9.44 -10.77 9.52
C CYS A 142 10.90 -11.04 9.86
N LYS A 143 11.69 -9.99 10.06
CA LYS A 143 13.15 -10.08 10.24
C LYS A 143 13.54 -10.69 11.58
N TYR A 144 12.94 -10.22 12.67
CA TYR A 144 13.40 -10.55 14.01
C TYR A 144 12.62 -11.67 14.68
N LEU A 145 11.37 -11.91 14.27
CA LEU A 145 10.51 -12.87 14.95
C LEU A 145 10.22 -14.14 14.14
N THR A 146 10.30 -14.08 12.80
CA THR A 146 9.93 -15.22 11.96
C THR A 146 10.99 -15.63 10.92
N ASP A 147 12.19 -15.04 10.95
CA ASP A 147 13.29 -15.36 10.01
C ASP A 147 12.84 -15.41 8.53
N GLY A 148 12.00 -14.48 8.12
CA GLY A 148 11.45 -14.41 6.77
C GLY A 148 10.12 -15.16 6.56
N GLY A 149 9.67 -15.95 7.52
CA GLY A 149 8.48 -16.81 7.42
C GLY A 149 7.20 -16.01 7.16
N LEU A 150 7.00 -14.89 7.85
CA LEU A 150 5.81 -14.05 7.68
C LEU A 150 5.63 -13.59 6.22
N LYS A 151 6.66 -13.05 5.58
CA LYS A 151 6.55 -12.61 4.18
C LYS A 151 6.33 -13.76 3.20
N LYS A 152 6.87 -14.97 3.51
CA LYS A 152 6.58 -16.17 2.73
C LYS A 152 5.10 -16.56 2.83
N ALA A 153 4.54 -16.55 4.05
CA ALA A 153 3.13 -16.84 4.27
C ALA A 153 2.20 -15.83 3.59
N ILE A 154 2.51 -14.54 3.67
CA ILE A 154 1.75 -13.50 2.96
C ILE A 154 1.78 -13.74 1.44
N ARG A 155 2.95 -14.04 0.85
CA ARG A 155 3.04 -14.36 -0.58
C ARG A 155 2.23 -15.60 -0.94
N LEU A 156 2.29 -16.65 -0.12
CA LEU A 156 1.47 -17.86 -0.30
C LEU A 156 -0.03 -17.52 -0.35
N CYS A 157 -0.53 -16.77 0.62
CA CYS A 157 -1.93 -16.34 0.64
C CYS A 157 -2.31 -15.51 -0.59
N LYS A 158 -1.43 -14.61 -1.03
CA LYS A 158 -1.68 -13.82 -2.25
C LYS A 158 -1.70 -14.68 -3.51
N THR A 159 -0.82 -15.68 -3.61
CA THR A 159 -0.82 -16.63 -4.73
C THR A 159 -2.10 -17.45 -4.75
N ILE A 160 -2.48 -18.05 -3.61
CA ILE A 160 -3.75 -18.80 -3.50
C ILE A 160 -4.94 -17.92 -3.89
N LYS A 161 -4.97 -16.67 -3.42
CA LYS A 161 -6.02 -15.72 -3.84
C LYS A 161 -6.04 -15.52 -5.35
N ALA A 162 -4.88 -15.33 -5.97
CA ALA A 162 -4.78 -15.10 -7.42
C ALA A 162 -5.28 -16.33 -8.20
N ASP A 163 -4.88 -17.53 -7.79
CA ASP A 163 -5.31 -18.78 -8.40
C ASP A 163 -6.83 -18.95 -8.28
N LEU A 164 -7.41 -18.68 -7.10
CA LEU A 164 -8.85 -18.75 -6.89
C LEU A 164 -9.64 -17.74 -7.72
N VAL A 165 -9.11 -16.52 -7.90
CA VAL A 165 -9.72 -15.50 -8.78
C VAL A 165 -9.64 -15.93 -10.24
N GLU A 166 -8.55 -16.55 -10.69
CA GLU A 166 -8.41 -17.12 -12.03
C GLU A 166 -9.41 -18.27 -12.26
N GLU A 167 -9.71 -19.05 -11.22
CA GLU A 167 -10.78 -20.08 -11.22
C GLU A 167 -12.20 -19.50 -11.18
N GLY A 168 -12.35 -18.18 -11.18
CA GLY A 168 -13.64 -17.50 -11.15
C GLY A 168 -14.27 -17.36 -9.76
N LYS A 169 -13.49 -17.55 -8.69
CA LYS A 169 -13.97 -17.32 -7.31
C LYS A 169 -13.89 -15.83 -6.96
N GLU A 170 -14.92 -15.34 -6.30
CA GLU A 170 -14.97 -13.97 -5.80
C GLU A 170 -14.34 -13.88 -4.40
N ILE A 171 -13.19 -13.20 -4.29
CA ILE A 171 -12.44 -13.05 -3.03
C ILE A 171 -12.33 -11.56 -2.68
N HIS A 172 -13.05 -11.11 -1.66
CA HIS A 172 -13.12 -9.71 -1.25
C HIS A 172 -11.93 -9.22 -0.39
N LEU A 173 -11.06 -10.13 0.09
CA LEU A 173 -9.88 -9.75 0.87
C LEU A 173 -8.84 -9.05 -0.01
N SER A 174 -8.41 -7.85 0.36
CA SER A 174 -7.31 -7.15 -0.30
C SER A 174 -5.95 -7.76 0.07
N SER A 175 -4.90 -7.38 -0.66
CA SER A 175 -3.51 -7.76 -0.29
C SER A 175 -3.10 -7.20 1.08
N PHE A 176 -3.66 -6.05 1.46
CA PHE A 176 -3.45 -5.46 2.78
C PHE A 176 -4.12 -6.31 3.88
N ASP A 177 -5.36 -6.76 3.64
CA ASP A 177 -6.09 -7.62 4.58
C ASP A 177 -5.35 -8.93 4.82
N LEU A 178 -4.89 -9.60 3.74
CA LEU A 178 -4.10 -10.83 3.85
C LEU A 178 -2.80 -10.63 4.65
N ALA A 179 -2.10 -9.52 4.43
CA ALA A 179 -0.89 -9.20 5.19
C ALA A 179 -1.21 -8.92 6.67
N SER A 180 -2.30 -8.21 6.94
CA SER A 180 -2.77 -7.90 8.29
C SER A 180 -3.24 -9.14 9.04
N ILE A 181 -3.97 -10.03 8.38
CA ILE A 181 -4.39 -11.32 8.95
C ILE A 181 -3.15 -12.14 9.30
N MET A 182 -2.25 -12.37 8.35
CA MET A 182 -1.05 -13.19 8.58
C MET A 182 -0.09 -12.60 9.62
N TYR A 183 -0.14 -11.30 9.85
CA TYR A 183 0.62 -10.67 10.93
C TYR A 183 0.31 -11.29 12.29
N HIS A 184 -0.90 -11.79 12.52
CA HIS A 184 -1.35 -12.37 13.78
C HIS A 184 -1.13 -13.90 13.88
N SER A 185 -0.58 -14.55 12.86
CA SER A 185 -0.26 -15.98 12.88
C SER A 185 0.83 -16.34 13.89
N ASN A 186 0.99 -17.63 14.19
CA ASN A 186 1.96 -18.10 15.18
C ASN A 186 3.40 -17.92 14.70
N LEU A 187 4.17 -17.16 15.46
CA LEU A 187 5.54 -16.77 15.11
C LEU A 187 6.51 -17.94 15.07
N ASP A 188 6.43 -18.85 16.04
CA ASP A 188 7.35 -19.99 16.16
C ASP A 188 7.16 -20.97 15.00
N ASN A 189 5.91 -21.19 14.59
CA ASN A 189 5.61 -22.02 13.44
C ASN A 189 6.09 -21.38 12.13
N LEU A 190 5.92 -20.08 11.95
CA LEU A 190 6.46 -19.36 10.80
C LEU A 190 7.99 -19.36 10.78
N LYS A 191 8.63 -19.26 11.94
CA LYS A 191 10.10 -19.33 12.06
C LYS A 191 10.66 -20.67 11.61
N LYS A 192 9.97 -21.79 11.89
CA LYS A 192 10.32 -23.11 11.39
C LYS A 192 10.42 -23.20 9.87
N GLY A 193 9.71 -22.34 9.14
CA GLY A 193 9.78 -22.26 7.67
C GLY A 193 11.16 -21.90 7.09
N LYS A 194 12.12 -21.52 7.92
CA LYS A 194 13.53 -21.39 7.52
C LYS A 194 14.15 -22.76 7.21
N THR A 195 13.86 -23.76 8.04
CA THR A 195 14.40 -25.13 7.92
C THR A 195 13.44 -26.07 7.18
N TYR A 196 12.13 -25.89 7.40
CA TYR A 196 11.07 -26.71 6.83
C TYR A 196 10.06 -25.86 6.07
N ALA A 197 10.17 -25.78 4.76
CA ALA A 197 9.32 -24.92 3.92
C ALA A 197 7.81 -25.22 4.12
N LEU A 198 7.44 -26.48 4.29
CA LEU A 198 6.07 -26.92 4.55
C LEU A 198 5.48 -26.35 5.87
N ALA A 199 6.31 -25.95 6.83
CA ALA A 199 5.82 -25.31 8.05
C ALA A 199 5.03 -24.01 7.76
N ILE A 200 5.39 -23.30 6.69
CA ILE A 200 4.66 -22.09 6.25
C ILE A 200 3.25 -22.47 5.78
N VAL A 201 3.14 -23.53 4.98
CA VAL A 201 1.84 -24.01 4.47
C VAL A 201 0.95 -24.47 5.60
N LEU A 202 1.50 -25.31 6.49
CA LEU A 202 0.76 -25.85 7.64
C LEU A 202 0.30 -24.76 8.59
N GLU A 203 1.16 -23.77 8.91
CA GLU A 203 0.74 -22.66 9.76
C GLU A 203 -0.30 -21.77 9.07
N THR A 204 -0.15 -21.51 7.78
CA THR A 204 -1.13 -20.74 7.03
C THR A 204 -2.49 -21.43 7.07
N GLN A 205 -2.56 -22.71 6.75
CA GLN A 205 -3.79 -23.50 6.82
C GLN A 205 -4.37 -23.49 8.25
N ARG A 206 -3.59 -23.89 9.26
CA ARG A 206 -4.01 -23.92 10.66
C ARG A 206 -4.60 -22.60 11.12
N PHE A 207 -3.98 -21.48 10.72
CA PHE A 207 -4.40 -20.16 11.14
C PHE A 207 -5.72 -19.73 10.47
N PHE A 208 -5.91 -20.04 9.19
CA PHE A 208 -7.19 -19.80 8.53
C PHE A 208 -8.31 -20.71 9.07
N ASP A 209 -8.02 -21.98 9.36
CA ASP A 209 -8.97 -22.88 10.03
C ASP A 209 -9.41 -22.32 11.38
N TYR A 210 -8.46 -21.82 12.18
CA TYR A 210 -8.74 -21.15 13.46
C TYR A 210 -9.62 -19.90 13.32
N LEU A 211 -9.44 -19.12 12.26
CA LEU A 211 -10.25 -17.92 12.05
C LEU A 211 -11.65 -18.25 11.53
N TYR A 212 -11.81 -19.40 10.92
CA TYR A 212 -13.10 -19.85 10.38
C TYR A 212 -14.03 -20.44 11.47
N HIS A 213 -13.48 -21.05 12.50
CA HIS A 213 -14.19 -21.68 13.64
C HIS A 213 -14.18 -20.79 14.89
#